data_92e286c588f456c039831d288c446752
#
_entry.id   92e286c588f456c039831d288c446752
#
_cell.length_a   1.000
_cell.length_b   1.000
_cell.length_c   1.000
_cell.angle_alpha   90.00
_cell.angle_beta   90.00
_cell.angle_gamma   90.00
#
_symmetry.space_group_name_H-M   'P 1'
#
loop_
_entity.id
_entity.type
_entity.pdbx_description
1 polymer ?
#
loop_
_entity_poly.entity_id
_entity_poly.type
_entity_poly.pdbx_seq_one_letter_code
_entity_poly.pdbx_strand_id
1 'polypeptide(L)'
;REIMAHILKACTEEFKDCSLQVIARRYIQGEPSISRIAVEPETISPRIEGEQTEDKSGAEGTVYYDIRFHAVAPVDGKLIQLIINLEAQNDFNPGYPLLKRAVYYCGRMISSQYGTVFVKSHYEKIQKVYSIWICTMPTKKWEYNISRYRFTEEHLIGRTQAERSHYDLITIVL
;
A
#
# COMPACT_ATOMS: atom_id res chain seq x y z
N ARG A 1 -11.01 11.54 4.93
CA ARG A 1 -9.99 11.14 5.93
C ARG A 1 -10.57 10.25 7.03
N GLU A 2 -11.76 10.51 7.57
CA GLU A 2 -12.34 9.70 8.66
C GLU A 2 -12.54 8.24 8.24
N ILE A 3 -13.15 7.99 7.08
CA ILE A 3 -13.31 6.63 6.53
C ILE A 3 -11.96 5.95 6.36
N MET A 4 -10.95 6.67 5.84
CA MET A 4 -9.59 6.13 5.70
C MET A 4 -8.99 5.76 7.06
N ALA A 5 -9.22 6.55 8.10
CA ALA A 5 -8.73 6.23 9.45
C ALA A 5 -9.34 4.93 9.99
N HIS A 6 -10.63 4.69 9.77
CA HIS A 6 -11.29 3.43 10.14
C HIS A 6 -10.67 2.24 9.39
N ILE A 7 -10.46 2.36 8.08
CA ILE A 7 -9.85 1.32 7.26
C ILE A 7 -8.42 1.04 7.72
N LEU A 8 -7.60 2.07 7.90
CA LEU A 8 -6.23 1.91 8.37
C LEU A 8 -6.17 1.22 9.73
N LYS A 9 -7.01 1.64 10.69
CA LYS A 9 -7.06 1.02 12.01
C LYS A 9 -7.45 -0.45 11.95
N ALA A 10 -8.36 -0.83 11.08
CA ALA A 10 -8.83 -2.22 10.93
C ALA A 10 -7.83 -3.09 10.16
N CYS A 11 -7.18 -2.53 9.13
CA CYS A 11 -6.43 -3.30 8.15
C CYS A 11 -4.91 -3.31 8.36
N THR A 12 -4.36 -2.37 9.16
CA THR A 12 -2.90 -2.27 9.35
C THR A 12 -2.49 -2.59 10.79
N GLU A 13 -1.29 -3.11 10.96
CA GLU A 13 -0.74 -3.37 12.30
C GLU A 13 -0.26 -2.08 12.97
N GLU A 14 0.28 -1.18 12.20
CA GLU A 14 0.90 0.06 12.67
C GLU A 14 -0.10 1.02 13.33
N PHE A 15 -1.37 0.96 12.94
CA PHE A 15 -2.42 1.86 13.46
C PHE A 15 -3.41 1.21 14.43
N LYS A 16 -3.28 -0.10 14.72
CA LYS A 16 -4.25 -0.83 15.55
C LYS A 16 -4.49 -0.19 16.94
N ASP A 17 -3.44 0.35 17.55
CA ASP A 17 -3.47 0.96 18.88
C ASP A 17 -3.69 2.48 18.85
N CYS A 18 -3.77 3.10 17.66
CA CYS A 18 -4.00 4.52 17.49
C CYS A 18 -5.49 4.86 17.57
N SER A 19 -5.82 6.04 18.12
CA SER A 19 -7.19 6.55 18.03
C SER A 19 -7.52 7.03 16.61
N LEU A 20 -8.77 6.87 16.20
CA LEU A 20 -9.25 7.30 14.86
C LEU A 20 -8.97 8.77 14.58
N GLN A 21 -9.17 9.62 15.60
CA GLN A 21 -8.92 11.06 15.46
C GLN A 21 -7.45 11.36 15.20
N VAL A 22 -6.54 10.65 15.86
CA VAL A 22 -5.10 10.81 15.66
C VAL A 22 -4.71 10.34 14.26
N ILE A 23 -5.21 9.18 13.80
CA ILE A 23 -4.96 8.69 12.44
C ILE A 23 -5.43 9.71 11.41
N ALA A 24 -6.68 10.17 11.50
CA ALA A 24 -7.28 11.09 10.53
C ALA A 24 -6.57 12.45 10.45
N ARG A 25 -6.12 12.99 11.61
CA ARG A 25 -5.56 14.34 11.67
C ARG A 25 -4.04 14.41 11.53
N ARG A 26 -3.31 13.39 11.99
CA ARG A 26 -1.85 13.44 12.09
C ARG A 26 -1.13 12.52 11.11
N TYR A 27 -1.69 11.37 10.78
CA TYR A 27 -0.97 10.30 10.08
C TYR A 27 -1.33 10.16 8.61
N ILE A 28 -2.51 10.60 8.18
CA ILE A 28 -2.85 10.64 6.75
C ILE A 28 -2.28 11.94 6.17
N GLN A 29 -1.29 11.80 5.30
CA GLN A 29 -0.65 12.93 4.63
C GLN A 29 -1.40 13.31 3.35
N GLY A 30 -1.49 14.61 3.06
CA GLY A 30 -2.17 15.13 1.88
C GLY A 30 -3.69 14.87 1.85
N GLU A 31 -4.34 15.25 0.76
CA GLU A 31 -5.69 14.80 0.43
C GLU A 31 -5.59 13.48 -0.34
N PRO A 32 -6.34 12.42 0.05
CA PRO A 32 -6.39 11.20 -0.73
C PRO A 32 -6.81 11.51 -2.16
N SER A 33 -5.97 11.21 -3.12
CA SER A 33 -6.27 11.51 -4.52
C SER A 33 -7.27 10.47 -5.03
N ILE A 34 -8.43 10.97 -5.46
CA ILE A 34 -9.42 10.22 -6.22
C ILE A 34 -9.34 10.78 -7.63
N SER A 35 -8.44 10.30 -8.49
CA SER A 35 -8.46 10.78 -9.85
C SER A 35 -7.58 9.97 -10.80
N ARG A 36 -8.01 9.98 -12.05
CA ARG A 36 -7.33 9.44 -13.22
C ARG A 36 -6.31 10.47 -13.74
N ILE A 37 -5.19 10.65 -13.08
CA ILE A 37 -4.09 11.49 -13.59
C ILE A 37 -2.89 10.62 -13.88
N ALA A 38 -2.40 10.67 -15.12
CA ALA A 38 -1.25 9.92 -15.58
C ALA A 38 0.06 10.51 -15.07
N VAL A 39 1.01 9.67 -14.67
CA VAL A 39 2.38 10.05 -14.31
C VAL A 39 3.36 9.51 -15.34
N GLU A 40 4.17 10.38 -15.89
CA GLU A 40 5.34 9.99 -16.66
C GLU A 40 6.56 9.75 -15.75
N PRO A 41 7.42 8.75 -16.07
CA PRO A 41 8.48 8.28 -15.16
C PRO A 41 9.65 9.24 -14.92
N GLU A 42 9.74 10.39 -15.56
CA GLU A 42 10.97 11.23 -15.59
C GLU A 42 10.78 12.71 -15.23
N THR A 43 9.81 13.08 -14.43
CA THR A 43 9.72 14.48 -13.98
C THR A 43 10.16 14.61 -12.52
N ILE A 44 11.40 15.06 -12.32
CA ILE A 44 11.90 15.53 -11.04
C ILE A 44 11.14 16.82 -10.70
N SER A 45 10.16 16.71 -9.82
CA SER A 45 9.51 17.89 -9.25
C SER A 45 9.30 17.71 -7.75
N PRO A 46 9.85 18.60 -6.91
CA PRO A 46 9.74 18.49 -5.46
C PRO A 46 8.47 19.20 -4.99
N ARG A 47 7.30 18.62 -5.17
CA ARG A 47 6.06 19.04 -4.50
C ARG A 47 5.17 17.84 -4.27
N ILE A 48 5.02 17.52 -3.01
CA ILE A 48 4.09 16.52 -2.49
C ILE A 48 2.70 17.13 -2.51
N GLU A 49 2.00 16.97 -3.62
CA GLU A 49 0.56 17.15 -3.71
C GLU A 49 -0.02 15.82 -4.17
N GLY A 50 -0.90 15.21 -3.38
CA GLY A 50 -1.65 13.98 -3.61
C GLY A 50 -1.00 12.96 -4.55
N GLU A 51 -0.75 11.74 -4.12
CA GLU A 51 -0.14 10.76 -5.00
C GLU A 51 -1.02 10.50 -6.22
N GLN A 52 -0.35 10.39 -7.34
CA GLN A 52 -1.00 10.10 -8.61
C GLN A 52 -1.54 8.67 -8.58
N THR A 53 -2.78 8.50 -9.03
CA THR A 53 -3.48 7.21 -9.05
C THR A 53 -3.08 6.33 -10.23
N GLU A 54 -2.23 6.81 -11.14
CA GLU A 54 -1.71 6.07 -12.29
C GLU A 54 -0.22 5.79 -12.11
N ASP A 55 0.19 4.56 -12.42
CA ASP A 55 1.57 4.15 -12.54
C ASP A 55 1.83 3.67 -13.97
N LYS A 56 2.65 4.42 -14.71
CA LYS A 56 3.04 4.11 -16.08
C LYS A 56 4.45 3.57 -16.13
N SER A 57 4.62 2.41 -16.74
CA SER A 57 5.92 1.99 -17.26
C SER A 57 5.82 1.86 -18.78
N GLY A 58 6.83 2.31 -19.50
CA GLY A 58 6.81 2.35 -20.96
C GLY A 58 6.57 1.00 -21.66
N ALA A 59 6.91 -0.11 -20.98
CA ALA A 59 6.72 -1.47 -21.51
C ALA A 59 5.50 -2.19 -20.92
N GLU A 60 5.04 -1.83 -19.73
CA GLU A 60 4.01 -2.58 -18.96
C GLU A 60 2.63 -1.91 -18.95
N GLY A 61 2.51 -0.74 -19.56
CA GLY A 61 1.27 0.02 -19.56
C GLY A 61 0.97 0.77 -18.26
N THR A 62 -0.20 1.37 -18.19
CA THR A 62 -0.65 2.19 -17.06
C THR A 62 -1.46 1.36 -16.08
N VAL A 63 -1.14 1.44 -14.80
CA VAL A 63 -1.97 0.94 -13.70
C VAL A 63 -2.73 2.10 -13.09
N TYR A 64 -4.04 1.90 -12.89
CA TYR A 64 -4.92 2.85 -12.23
C TYR A 64 -5.25 2.35 -10.84
N TYR A 65 -5.09 3.22 -9.84
CA TYR A 65 -5.49 2.97 -8.46
C TYR A 65 -6.76 3.77 -8.15
N ASP A 66 -7.71 3.18 -7.43
CA ASP A 66 -8.93 3.90 -7.05
C ASP A 66 -8.59 5.05 -6.08
N ILE A 67 -7.85 4.75 -5.04
CA ILE A 67 -7.37 5.75 -4.07
C ILE A 67 -5.94 5.38 -3.67
N ARG A 68 -5.02 6.32 -3.83
CA ARG A 68 -3.63 6.19 -3.39
C ARG A 68 -3.25 7.37 -2.50
N PHE A 69 -2.60 7.11 -1.37
CA PHE A 69 -2.16 8.13 -0.44
C PHE A 69 -0.99 7.68 0.43
N HIS A 70 -0.29 8.64 1.01
CA HIS A 70 0.74 8.38 2.01
C HIS A 70 0.18 8.44 3.43
N ALA A 71 0.68 7.57 4.29
CA ALA A 71 0.46 7.66 5.72
C ALA A 71 1.79 7.56 6.46
N VAL A 72 1.88 8.21 7.61
CA VAL A 72 3.01 8.11 8.52
C VAL A 72 2.57 7.31 9.73
N ALA A 73 3.21 6.20 10.00
CA ALA A 73 2.83 5.30 11.08
C ALA A 73 3.84 5.33 12.24
N PRO A 74 3.40 5.32 13.49
CA PRO A 74 4.27 5.14 14.64
C PRO A 74 4.61 3.66 14.80
N VAL A 75 5.90 3.32 14.73
CA VAL A 75 6.42 1.97 14.95
C VAL A 75 7.63 2.06 15.86
N ASP A 76 7.57 1.44 17.03
CA ASP A 76 8.67 1.42 18.01
C ASP A 76 9.30 2.79 18.30
N GLY A 77 8.44 3.80 18.46
CA GLY A 77 8.86 5.18 18.75
C GLY A 77 9.42 5.95 17.55
N LYS A 78 9.46 5.34 16.36
CA LYS A 78 9.85 5.97 15.10
C LYS A 78 8.64 6.18 14.21
N LEU A 79 8.73 7.15 13.31
CA LEU A 79 7.72 7.38 12.27
C LEU A 79 8.21 6.74 10.97
N ILE A 80 7.45 5.80 10.44
CA ILE A 80 7.69 5.17 9.14
C ILE A 80 6.70 5.68 8.11
N GLN A 81 7.13 5.80 6.87
CA GLN A 81 6.23 6.17 5.77
C GLN A 81 5.63 4.91 5.13
N LEU A 82 4.34 4.97 4.83
CA LEU A 82 3.58 3.93 4.18
C LEU A 82 2.94 4.48 2.91
N ILE A 83 2.95 3.70 1.85
CA ILE A 83 2.17 3.96 0.65
C ILE A 83 0.94 3.06 0.68
N ILE A 84 -0.24 3.66 0.68
CA ILE A 84 -1.51 2.94 0.79
C ILE A 84 -2.25 3.04 -0.53
N ASN A 85 -2.61 1.91 -1.08
CA ASN A 85 -3.58 1.76 -2.16
C ASN A 85 -4.87 1.16 -1.59
N LEU A 86 -6.00 1.80 -1.86
CA LEU A 86 -7.32 1.33 -1.49
C LEU A 86 -8.16 1.15 -2.76
N GLU A 87 -8.64 -0.05 -2.98
CA GLU A 87 -9.45 -0.45 -4.13
C GLU A 87 -10.87 -0.83 -3.68
N ALA A 88 -11.88 -0.30 -4.36
CA ALA A 88 -13.26 -0.72 -4.22
C ALA A 88 -13.63 -1.66 -5.38
N GLN A 89 -13.85 -2.94 -5.08
CA GLN A 89 -14.10 -3.99 -6.06
C GLN A 89 -15.53 -4.53 -5.91
N ASN A 90 -16.36 -4.37 -6.93
CA ASN A 90 -17.73 -4.88 -6.89
C ASN A 90 -17.78 -6.40 -7.08
N ASP A 91 -17.05 -6.94 -8.06
CA ASP A 91 -17.00 -8.36 -8.33
C ASP A 91 -15.74 -9.00 -7.74
N PHE A 92 -15.94 -9.98 -6.86
CA PHE A 92 -14.83 -10.74 -6.27
C PHE A 92 -14.13 -11.66 -7.29
N ASN A 93 -14.82 -12.07 -8.35
CA ASN A 93 -14.31 -12.95 -9.40
C ASN A 93 -14.41 -12.32 -10.80
N PRO A 94 -13.66 -11.23 -11.08
CA PRO A 94 -13.75 -10.53 -12.38
C PRO A 94 -13.08 -11.29 -13.54
N GLY A 95 -13.03 -12.61 -13.49
CA GLY A 95 -12.36 -13.46 -14.48
C GLY A 95 -10.90 -13.79 -14.16
N TYR A 96 -10.38 -13.28 -13.05
CA TYR A 96 -9.03 -13.56 -12.56
C TYR A 96 -8.97 -13.45 -11.02
N PRO A 97 -7.97 -14.09 -10.35
CA PRO A 97 -7.83 -13.99 -8.91
C PRO A 97 -7.41 -12.57 -8.47
N LEU A 98 -8.24 -11.91 -7.66
CA LEU A 98 -7.95 -10.56 -7.13
C LEU A 98 -6.61 -10.49 -6.39
N LEU A 99 -6.27 -11.53 -5.64
CA LEU A 99 -4.99 -11.56 -4.92
C LEU A 99 -3.79 -11.42 -5.85
N LYS A 100 -3.84 -12.05 -7.05
CA LYS A 100 -2.76 -11.88 -8.05
C LYS A 100 -2.66 -10.43 -8.56
N ARG A 101 -3.80 -9.79 -8.79
CA ARG A 101 -3.84 -8.37 -9.16
C ARG A 101 -3.27 -7.49 -8.04
N ALA A 102 -3.64 -7.77 -6.79
CA ALA A 102 -3.12 -7.04 -5.63
C ALA A 102 -1.60 -7.20 -5.46
N VAL A 103 -1.06 -8.41 -5.69
CA VAL A 103 0.40 -8.64 -5.70
C VAL A 103 1.08 -7.82 -6.80
N TYR A 104 0.51 -7.81 -8.02
CA TYR A 104 1.03 -7.01 -9.13
C TYR A 104 1.01 -5.51 -8.80
N TYR A 105 -0.07 -5.00 -8.21
CA TYR A 105 -0.17 -3.61 -7.79
C TYR A 105 0.87 -3.24 -6.73
N CYS A 106 1.13 -4.11 -5.76
CA CYS A 106 2.21 -3.92 -4.80
C CYS A 106 3.58 -3.86 -5.47
N GLY A 107 3.85 -4.74 -6.42
CA GLY A 107 5.09 -4.73 -7.20
C GLY A 107 5.29 -3.42 -7.94
N ARG A 108 4.21 -2.88 -8.57
CA ARG A 108 4.25 -1.58 -9.25
C ARG A 108 4.49 -0.44 -8.26
N MET A 109 3.85 -0.42 -7.09
CA MET A 109 4.08 0.59 -6.05
C MET A 109 5.50 0.53 -5.49
N ILE A 110 6.12 -0.64 -5.37
CA ILE A 110 7.55 -0.75 -4.99
C ILE A 110 8.43 -0.20 -6.11
N SER A 111 8.19 -0.64 -7.35
CA SER A 111 8.99 -0.22 -8.52
C SER A 111 8.92 1.29 -8.76
N SER A 112 7.74 1.90 -8.62
CA SER A 112 7.53 3.34 -8.84
C SER A 112 8.23 4.24 -7.81
N GLN A 113 8.77 3.69 -6.75
CA GLN A 113 9.58 4.43 -5.78
C GLN A 113 10.98 4.76 -6.29
N TYR A 114 11.46 4.04 -7.32
CA TYR A 114 12.74 4.37 -7.93
C TYR A 114 12.65 5.72 -8.65
N GLY A 115 13.63 6.57 -8.43
CA GLY A 115 13.67 7.94 -8.96
C GLY A 115 12.93 8.98 -8.09
N THR A 116 12.03 8.55 -7.20
CA THR A 116 11.25 9.45 -6.32
C THR A 116 11.61 9.28 -4.84
N VAL A 117 11.54 8.07 -4.32
CA VAL A 117 11.84 7.75 -2.91
C VAL A 117 13.30 7.35 -2.75
N PHE A 118 13.84 6.58 -3.68
CA PHE A 118 15.24 6.18 -3.69
C PHE A 118 15.84 6.24 -5.09
N VAL A 119 17.17 6.37 -5.14
CA VAL A 119 17.96 6.39 -6.39
C VAL A 119 19.19 5.50 -6.23
N LYS A 120 19.72 5.01 -7.34
CA LYS A 120 20.88 4.11 -7.34
C LYS A 120 20.61 2.86 -6.50
N SER A 121 21.50 2.55 -5.54
CA SER A 121 21.43 1.37 -4.67
C SER A 121 20.93 1.67 -3.24
N HIS A 122 20.23 2.80 -3.05
CA HIS A 122 19.67 3.18 -1.74
C HIS A 122 18.37 2.43 -1.42
N TYR A 123 18.39 1.11 -1.49
CA TYR A 123 17.22 0.24 -1.25
C TYR A 123 16.70 0.31 0.18
N GLU A 124 17.52 0.76 1.14
CA GLU A 124 17.13 0.98 2.53
C GLU A 124 16.02 2.04 2.70
N LYS A 125 15.80 2.86 1.67
CA LYS A 125 14.76 3.89 1.65
C LYS A 125 13.41 3.40 1.14
N ILE A 126 13.33 2.17 0.64
CA ILE A 126 12.06 1.62 0.14
C ILE A 126 11.01 1.66 1.25
N GLN A 127 9.89 2.29 0.93
CA GLN A 127 8.76 2.41 1.83
C GLN A 127 7.83 1.20 1.69
N LYS A 128 7.27 0.76 2.82
CA LYS A 128 6.28 -0.31 2.85
C LYS A 128 5.01 0.10 2.12
N VAL A 129 4.46 -0.82 1.36
CA VAL A 129 3.22 -0.64 0.59
C VAL A 129 2.10 -1.50 1.16
N TYR A 130 0.91 -0.93 1.21
CA TYR A 130 -0.34 -1.62 1.50
C TYR A 130 -1.25 -1.60 0.29
N SER A 131 -1.81 -2.73 -0.08
CA SER A 131 -2.90 -2.84 -1.04
C SER A 131 -4.13 -3.40 -0.33
N ILE A 132 -5.14 -2.55 -0.11
CA ILE A 132 -6.35 -2.85 0.65
C ILE A 132 -7.52 -2.92 -0.33
N TRP A 133 -8.22 -4.03 -0.35
CA TRP A 133 -9.34 -4.30 -1.26
C TRP A 133 -10.63 -4.45 -0.47
N ILE A 134 -11.63 -3.63 -0.80
CA ILE A 134 -12.96 -3.69 -0.23
C ILE A 134 -13.89 -4.27 -1.29
N CYS A 135 -14.28 -5.54 -1.09
CA CYS A 135 -15.20 -6.23 -1.99
C CYS A 135 -16.64 -6.01 -1.52
N THR A 136 -17.43 -5.31 -2.33
CA THR A 136 -18.80 -4.91 -1.96
C THR A 136 -19.82 -5.98 -2.25
N MET A 137 -19.53 -6.90 -3.17
CA MET A 137 -20.40 -8.03 -3.55
C MET A 137 -19.61 -9.35 -3.55
N PRO A 138 -19.13 -9.80 -2.39
CA PRO A 138 -18.41 -11.07 -2.30
C PRO A 138 -19.37 -12.25 -2.52
N THR A 139 -18.84 -13.39 -2.91
CA THR A 139 -19.63 -14.63 -2.86
C THR A 139 -19.87 -15.04 -1.41
N LYS A 140 -20.95 -15.81 -1.16
CA LYS A 140 -21.38 -16.25 0.19
C LYS A 140 -20.24 -16.87 1.03
N LYS A 141 -19.29 -17.53 0.39
CA LYS A 141 -18.10 -18.11 1.02
C LYS A 141 -17.16 -17.05 1.60
N TRP A 142 -17.11 -15.86 1.02
CA TRP A 142 -16.16 -14.81 1.36
C TRP A 142 -16.79 -13.62 2.11
N GLU A 143 -18.10 -13.67 2.38
CA GLU A 143 -18.78 -12.67 3.21
C GLU A 143 -18.17 -12.60 4.61
N TYR A 144 -18.05 -11.40 5.14
CA TYR A 144 -17.54 -11.12 6.51
C TYR A 144 -16.11 -11.63 6.77
N ASN A 145 -15.30 -11.79 5.74
CA ASN A 145 -13.89 -12.18 5.87
C ASN A 145 -12.98 -10.99 5.66
N ILE A 146 -11.93 -10.90 6.47
CA ILE A 146 -10.78 -10.02 6.26
C ILE A 146 -9.54 -10.89 6.34
N SER A 147 -8.81 -10.98 5.25
CA SER A 147 -7.57 -11.75 5.15
C SER A 147 -6.39 -10.84 4.90
N ARG A 148 -5.29 -11.06 5.61
CA ARG A 148 -4.05 -10.33 5.45
C ARG A 148 -2.97 -11.26 4.90
N TYR A 149 -2.28 -10.81 3.85
CA TYR A 149 -1.17 -11.51 3.21
C TYR A 149 0.08 -10.67 3.33
N ARG A 150 1.19 -11.29 3.73
CA ARG A 150 2.48 -10.64 3.92
C ARG A 150 3.62 -11.62 3.75
N PHE A 151 4.84 -11.12 3.55
CA PHE A 151 6.03 -11.96 3.58
C PHE A 151 6.37 -12.35 5.01
N THR A 152 6.82 -13.58 5.19
CA THR A 152 7.33 -14.12 6.44
C THR A 152 8.67 -14.79 6.20
N GLU A 153 9.60 -14.68 7.13
CA GLU A 153 10.86 -15.41 7.12
C GLU A 153 10.63 -16.85 7.57
N GLU A 154 11.19 -17.80 6.84
CA GLU A 154 11.23 -19.22 7.21
C GLU A 154 12.69 -19.68 7.25
N HIS A 155 13.12 -20.28 8.34
CA HIS A 155 14.47 -20.79 8.50
C HIS A 155 14.59 -22.21 7.97
N LEU A 156 15.20 -22.37 6.80
CA LEU A 156 15.49 -23.71 6.26
C LEU A 156 16.72 -24.32 6.92
N ILE A 157 17.72 -23.52 7.25
CA ILE A 157 18.93 -23.91 7.98
C ILE A 157 19.36 -22.74 8.90
N GLY A 158 19.70 -23.04 10.14
CA GLY A 158 20.12 -22.02 11.10
C GLY A 158 18.95 -21.34 11.81
N ARG A 159 19.24 -20.28 12.60
CA ARG A 159 18.25 -19.55 13.41
C ARG A 159 18.49 -18.03 13.43
N THR A 160 19.32 -17.52 12.54
CA THR A 160 19.59 -16.08 12.47
C THR A 160 18.40 -15.38 11.84
N GLN A 161 17.80 -14.43 12.54
CA GLN A 161 16.65 -13.68 12.09
C GLN A 161 17.09 -12.40 11.37
N ALA A 162 16.50 -12.14 10.23
CA ALA A 162 16.63 -10.83 9.57
C ALA A 162 15.80 -9.77 10.30
N GLU A 163 16.22 -8.52 10.16
CA GLU A 163 15.42 -7.41 10.65
C GLU A 163 14.11 -7.32 9.86
N ARG A 164 12.96 -7.31 10.57
CA ARG A 164 11.64 -7.34 9.93
C ARG A 164 11.42 -6.19 8.93
N SER A 165 11.97 -5.03 9.18
CA SER A 165 11.94 -3.87 8.29
C SER A 165 12.55 -4.14 6.91
N HIS A 166 13.41 -5.16 6.77
CA HIS A 166 14.07 -5.49 5.50
C HIS A 166 13.20 -6.33 4.54
N TYR A 167 12.18 -7.03 5.04
CA TYR A 167 11.35 -7.90 4.21
C TYR A 167 9.84 -7.66 4.32
N ASP A 168 9.35 -7.04 5.41
CA ASP A 168 7.92 -6.71 5.59
C ASP A 168 7.53 -5.45 4.81
N LEU A 169 7.81 -5.46 3.50
CA LEU A 169 7.61 -4.32 2.60
C LEU A 169 6.28 -4.34 1.86
N ILE A 170 5.58 -5.46 1.85
CA ILE A 170 4.31 -5.63 1.15
C ILE A 170 3.28 -6.25 2.08
N THR A 171 2.12 -5.61 2.18
CA THR A 171 0.95 -6.17 2.86
C THR A 171 -0.28 -5.99 1.97
N ILE A 172 -1.02 -7.08 1.76
CA ILE A 172 -2.30 -7.09 1.05
C ILE A 172 -3.39 -7.44 2.05
N VAL A 173 -4.50 -6.70 1.99
CA VAL A 173 -5.71 -6.97 2.78
C VAL A 173 -6.90 -7.11 1.83
N LEU A 174 -7.64 -8.19 1.98
CA LEU A 174 -8.78 -8.58 1.14
C LEU A 174 -9.95 -8.98 2.01
#